data_8550ced1c9c4c0a149337724e041010c
#
_entry.id   8550ced1c9c4c0a149337724e041010c
#
_cell.length_a   1.000
_cell.length_b   1.000
_cell.length_c   1.000
_cell.angle_alpha   90.00
_cell.angle_beta   90.00
_cell.angle_gamma   90.00
#
_symmetry.space_group_name_H-M   'P 1'
#
loop_
_entity.id
_entity.type
_entity.pdbx_description
1 polymer ?
#
loop_
_entity_poly.entity_id
_entity_poly.type
_entity_poly.pdbx_seq_one_letter_code
_entity_poly.pdbx_strand_id
1 'polypeptide(L)'
;IGWTWLVGAKADGYNIGGVDLPHIVLQPMLRPEGQPGYKTEQLNPLCCLVFDPDILIVSEKSPFKSFGELIEYAKANPGKVKAATVGKLTGDHIFLMNVEKFTGAQFTQVPYPGGSKAAPALLGGEVDCYFASTSNFLRMQGARGLAIATKDRYELCPDVPTMNELGYKLESAKYRGLATPPNFPAEAQAYLEAALAKVCADPEYQAGVRGAGLLPYYRDGKAFGEIIEQEKEKARKTLKEQGLIQ
;
A
#
# COMPACT_ATOMS: atom_id res chain seq x y z
N ILE A 1 16.63 2.93 6.44
CA ILE A 1 18.05 2.61 6.14
C ILE A 1 18.25 2.53 4.63
N GLY A 2 17.51 1.69 3.89
CA GLY A 2 17.73 1.48 2.45
C GLY A 2 17.61 2.74 1.60
N TRP A 3 16.56 3.51 1.77
CA TRP A 3 16.34 4.75 0.97
C TRP A 3 17.32 5.87 1.34
N THR A 4 17.67 5.99 2.63
CA THR A 4 18.73 6.90 3.09
C THR A 4 20.08 6.56 2.45
N TRP A 5 20.39 5.25 2.37
CA TRP A 5 21.59 4.77 1.68
C TRP A 5 21.52 5.08 0.19
N LEU A 6 20.38 4.81 -0.46
CA LEU A 6 20.22 5.04 -1.91
C LEU A 6 20.43 6.50 -2.29
N VAL A 7 19.90 7.44 -1.49
CA VAL A 7 20.09 8.88 -1.75
C VAL A 7 21.56 9.30 -1.63
N GLY A 8 22.34 8.66 -0.77
CA GLY A 8 23.77 8.91 -0.61
C GLY A 8 24.68 8.04 -1.49
N ALA A 9 24.11 7.10 -2.26
CA ALA A 9 24.88 6.19 -3.10
C ALA A 9 25.48 6.91 -4.32
N LYS A 10 26.54 6.33 -4.89
CA LYS A 10 27.16 6.88 -6.10
C LYS A 10 26.19 6.82 -7.28
N ALA A 11 26.06 7.90 -8.01
CA ALA A 11 25.29 8.01 -9.23
C ALA A 11 26.15 7.59 -10.45
N ASP A 12 26.66 6.36 -10.44
CA ASP A 12 27.60 5.82 -11.43
C ASP A 12 26.96 4.83 -12.43
N GLY A 13 25.63 4.69 -12.38
CA GLY A 13 24.90 3.79 -13.26
C GLY A 13 24.63 2.40 -12.65
N TYR A 14 25.20 2.06 -11.48
CA TYR A 14 25.14 0.71 -10.91
C TYR A 14 24.30 0.58 -9.64
N ASN A 15 23.83 1.70 -9.07
CA ASN A 15 23.04 1.68 -7.86
C ASN A 15 21.56 1.90 -8.17
N ILE A 16 20.74 0.90 -7.86
CA ILE A 16 19.27 0.98 -7.94
C ILE A 16 18.68 0.46 -6.64
N GLY A 17 17.51 0.94 -6.25
CA GLY A 17 16.84 0.51 -5.03
C GLY A 17 15.34 0.33 -5.22
N GLY A 18 14.78 -0.65 -4.51
CA GLY A 18 13.33 -0.84 -4.42
C GLY A 18 12.69 0.30 -3.62
N VAL A 19 11.60 0.83 -4.12
CA VAL A 19 10.76 1.84 -3.44
C VAL A 19 9.32 1.36 -3.33
N ASP A 20 8.67 1.76 -2.24
CA ASP A 20 7.33 1.32 -1.89
C ASP A 20 6.48 2.53 -1.46
N LEU A 21 5.41 2.80 -2.23
CA LEU A 21 4.39 3.77 -1.85
C LEU A 21 3.32 3.08 -1.00
N PRO A 22 2.76 3.78 -0.01
CA PRO A 22 3.00 5.19 0.32
C PRO A 22 4.19 5.43 1.27
N HIS A 23 4.98 4.41 1.63
CA HIS A 23 5.98 4.53 2.71
C HIS A 23 7.09 5.54 2.42
N ILE A 24 7.56 5.65 1.15
CA ILE A 24 8.60 6.64 0.79
C ILE A 24 8.14 8.09 0.96
N VAL A 25 6.84 8.35 0.93
CA VAL A 25 6.26 9.70 1.15
C VAL A 25 5.83 9.90 2.61
N LEU A 26 5.33 8.87 3.27
CA LEU A 26 4.88 8.96 4.67
C LEU A 26 6.03 9.16 5.65
N GLN A 27 7.15 8.46 5.47
CA GLN A 27 8.26 8.51 6.43
C GLN A 27 8.87 9.91 6.58
N PRO A 28 9.17 10.67 5.51
CA PRO A 28 9.65 12.05 5.66
C PRO A 28 8.63 13.00 6.29
N MET A 29 7.33 12.75 6.14
CA MET A 29 6.28 13.59 6.71
C MET A 29 6.04 13.34 8.20
N LEU A 30 6.24 12.11 8.66
CA LEU A 30 5.84 11.65 10.00
C LEU A 30 7.00 11.56 10.99
N ARG A 31 8.23 11.65 10.52
CA ARG A 31 9.42 11.58 11.37
C ARG A 31 9.95 12.96 11.68
N PRO A 32 10.63 13.13 12.84
CA PRO A 32 11.28 14.39 13.19
C PRO A 32 12.24 14.88 12.08
N GLU A 33 12.45 16.18 12.03
CA GLU A 33 13.40 16.79 11.08
C GLU A 33 14.78 16.11 11.16
N GLY A 34 15.38 15.85 10.00
CA GLY A 34 16.64 15.09 9.88
C GLY A 34 16.47 13.57 9.89
N GLN A 35 15.27 13.05 10.10
CA GLN A 35 14.92 11.64 9.93
C GLN A 35 13.78 11.53 8.89
N PRO A 36 13.82 10.52 8.04
CA PRO A 36 14.68 9.34 8.00
C PRO A 36 16.03 9.51 7.30
N GLY A 37 16.52 10.71 7.10
CA GLY A 37 17.77 11.01 6.40
C GLY A 37 17.67 11.00 4.87
N TYR A 38 16.45 11.15 4.34
CA TYR A 38 16.16 11.40 2.92
C TYR A 38 14.88 12.23 2.78
N LYS A 39 14.74 12.88 1.64
CA LYS A 39 13.48 13.49 1.17
C LYS A 39 12.99 12.71 -0.04
N THR A 40 11.68 12.60 -0.22
CA THR A 40 11.09 11.86 -1.35
C THR A 40 11.61 12.37 -2.70
N GLU A 41 11.79 13.68 -2.82
CA GLU A 41 12.26 14.37 -4.03
C GLU A 41 13.72 14.02 -4.42
N GLN A 42 14.47 13.40 -3.51
CA GLN A 42 15.84 12.95 -3.78
C GLN A 42 15.89 11.57 -4.43
N LEU A 43 14.78 10.84 -4.38
CA LEU A 43 14.66 9.54 -5.06
C LEU A 43 14.31 9.82 -6.52
N ASN A 44 15.16 9.40 -7.47
CA ASN A 44 14.90 9.54 -8.89
C ASN A 44 14.12 8.29 -9.39
N PRO A 45 12.82 8.42 -9.74
CA PRO A 45 12.00 7.26 -10.13
C PRO A 45 12.53 6.62 -11.42
N LEU A 46 12.67 5.28 -11.42
CA LEU A 46 13.08 4.50 -12.59
C LEU A 46 11.89 3.81 -13.26
N CYS A 47 11.06 3.12 -12.50
CA CYS A 47 9.81 2.56 -12.97
C CYS A 47 8.91 2.09 -11.80
N CYS A 48 7.59 2.01 -12.05
CA CYS A 48 6.69 1.22 -11.24
C CYS A 48 6.58 -0.19 -11.83
N LEU A 49 6.52 -1.20 -10.99
CA LEU A 49 6.50 -2.61 -11.40
C LEU A 49 5.16 -3.29 -11.08
N VAL A 50 4.57 -2.99 -9.92
CA VAL A 50 3.37 -3.67 -9.43
C VAL A 50 2.42 -2.72 -8.71
N PHE A 51 1.14 -3.08 -8.80
CA PHE A 51 0.02 -2.44 -8.12
C PHE A 51 -0.62 -3.46 -7.18
N ASP A 52 -0.82 -3.08 -5.92
CA ASP A 52 -1.30 -3.94 -4.85
C ASP A 52 -2.32 -3.17 -3.99
N PRO A 53 -3.61 -3.20 -4.37
CA PRO A 53 -4.66 -2.45 -3.68
C PRO A 53 -4.83 -2.83 -2.21
N ASP A 54 -5.30 -1.90 -1.42
CA ASP A 54 -5.70 -2.15 -0.05
C ASP A 54 -7.08 -2.83 0.00
N ILE A 55 -7.23 -3.72 0.98
CA ILE A 55 -8.42 -4.55 1.18
C ILE A 55 -8.71 -4.72 2.67
N LEU A 56 -9.99 -4.72 3.03
CA LEU A 56 -10.45 -5.07 4.36
C LEU A 56 -10.85 -6.55 4.41
N ILE A 57 -10.26 -7.29 5.32
CA ILE A 57 -10.32 -8.75 5.42
C ILE A 57 -10.89 -9.16 6.78
N VAL A 58 -11.69 -10.23 6.80
CA VAL A 58 -12.10 -10.94 8.00
C VAL A 58 -11.82 -12.43 7.86
N SER A 59 -11.79 -13.18 8.96
CA SER A 59 -11.80 -14.64 8.92
C SER A 59 -13.12 -15.15 8.32
N GLU A 60 -13.13 -16.26 7.59
CA GLU A 60 -14.37 -16.90 7.14
C GLU A 60 -15.30 -17.28 8.29
N LYS A 61 -14.75 -17.54 9.48
CA LYS A 61 -15.49 -17.80 10.71
C LYS A 61 -16.10 -16.55 11.35
N SER A 62 -15.72 -15.35 10.86
CA SER A 62 -16.24 -14.09 11.40
C SER A 62 -17.76 -14.02 11.30
N PRO A 63 -18.44 -13.42 12.28
CA PRO A 63 -19.87 -13.12 12.19
C PRO A 63 -20.17 -12.13 11.07
N PHE A 64 -19.22 -11.27 10.71
CA PHE A 64 -19.39 -10.26 9.67
C PHE A 64 -19.22 -10.89 8.27
N LYS A 65 -20.30 -10.81 7.47
CA LYS A 65 -20.32 -11.39 6.11
C LYS A 65 -20.17 -10.34 5.02
N SER A 66 -20.36 -9.07 5.38
CA SER A 66 -20.25 -7.93 4.45
C SER A 66 -19.55 -6.74 5.11
N PHE A 67 -19.09 -5.81 4.28
CA PHE A 67 -18.53 -4.53 4.73
C PHE A 67 -19.57 -3.76 5.59
N GLY A 68 -20.83 -3.70 5.11
CA GLY A 68 -21.89 -2.99 5.82
C GLY A 68 -22.12 -3.53 7.24
N GLU A 69 -22.20 -4.85 7.43
CA GLU A 69 -22.37 -5.45 8.75
C GLU A 69 -21.25 -5.09 9.72
N LEU A 70 -19.98 -5.13 9.25
CA LEU A 70 -18.84 -4.78 10.08
C LEU A 70 -18.88 -3.28 10.46
N ILE A 71 -19.16 -2.40 9.49
CA ILE A 71 -19.21 -0.96 9.73
C ILE A 71 -20.34 -0.57 10.67
N GLU A 72 -21.55 -1.09 10.48
CA GLU A 72 -22.69 -0.79 11.36
C GLU A 72 -22.42 -1.29 12.79
N TYR A 73 -21.82 -2.47 12.93
CA TYR A 73 -21.42 -2.95 14.25
C TYR A 73 -20.36 -2.05 14.90
N ALA A 74 -19.33 -1.64 14.14
CA ALA A 74 -18.26 -0.77 14.64
C ALA A 74 -18.77 0.63 15.04
N LYS A 75 -19.76 1.17 14.31
CA LYS A 75 -20.46 2.41 14.70
C LYS A 75 -21.24 2.28 16.00
N ALA A 76 -22.00 1.19 16.12
CA ALA A 76 -22.80 0.93 17.31
C ALA A 76 -21.95 0.58 18.55
N ASN A 77 -20.72 0.13 18.34
CA ASN A 77 -19.79 -0.32 19.38
C ASN A 77 -18.38 0.30 19.17
N PRO A 78 -18.22 1.62 19.36
CA PRO A 78 -16.96 2.30 19.10
C PRO A 78 -15.77 1.67 19.82
N GLY A 79 -14.69 1.36 19.09
CA GLY A 79 -13.48 0.77 19.62
C GLY A 79 -13.57 -0.70 20.06
N LYS A 80 -14.70 -1.39 19.86
CA LYS A 80 -14.83 -2.82 20.21
C LYS A 80 -14.25 -3.73 19.14
N VAL A 81 -14.25 -3.30 17.87
CA VAL A 81 -13.68 -4.07 16.76
C VAL A 81 -12.16 -3.88 16.74
N LYS A 82 -11.43 -4.97 16.93
CA LYS A 82 -9.96 -5.00 16.84
C LYS A 82 -9.53 -5.16 15.39
N ALA A 83 -8.77 -4.20 14.90
CA ALA A 83 -8.30 -4.15 13.52
C ALA A 83 -6.77 -4.32 13.44
N ALA A 84 -6.31 -5.42 12.83
CA ALA A 84 -4.90 -5.59 12.53
C ALA A 84 -4.44 -4.61 11.45
N THR A 85 -3.20 -4.13 11.59
CA THR A 85 -2.44 -3.40 10.56
C THR A 85 -0.97 -3.80 10.64
N VAL A 86 -0.22 -3.62 9.57
CA VAL A 86 1.23 -3.80 9.58
C VAL A 86 1.92 -2.51 10.03
N GLY A 87 1.99 -2.31 11.36
CA GLY A 87 2.62 -1.16 11.99
C GLY A 87 1.71 0.07 12.13
N LYS A 88 2.22 1.08 12.84
CA LYS A 88 1.58 2.40 12.99
C LYS A 88 2.07 3.34 11.88
N LEU A 89 1.17 4.19 11.39
CA LEU A 89 1.45 5.20 10.36
C LEU A 89 2.06 4.60 9.08
N THR A 90 1.62 3.39 8.74
CA THR A 90 1.88 2.69 7.48
C THR A 90 0.71 2.85 6.52
N GLY A 91 0.84 2.35 5.30
CA GLY A 91 -0.26 2.34 4.32
C GLY A 91 -1.52 1.67 4.87
N ASP A 92 -1.40 0.53 5.57
CA ASP A 92 -2.53 -0.18 6.19
C ASP A 92 -3.24 0.69 7.24
N HIS A 93 -2.46 1.40 8.08
CA HIS A 93 -3.04 2.30 9.07
C HIS A 93 -3.72 3.51 8.44
N ILE A 94 -3.12 4.09 7.40
CA ILE A 94 -3.75 5.19 6.64
C ILE A 94 -5.06 4.71 5.99
N PHE A 95 -5.09 3.49 5.46
CA PHE A 95 -6.33 2.91 4.91
C PHE A 95 -7.40 2.75 5.99
N LEU A 96 -7.06 2.23 7.19
CA LEU A 96 -7.96 2.15 8.34
C LEU A 96 -8.51 3.53 8.69
N MET A 97 -7.64 4.54 8.87
CA MET A 97 -8.05 5.91 9.22
C MET A 97 -8.99 6.52 8.17
N ASN A 98 -8.75 6.26 6.89
CA ASN A 98 -9.63 6.70 5.81
C ASN A 98 -11.00 6.00 5.89
N VAL A 99 -11.04 4.69 6.15
CA VAL A 99 -12.31 3.98 6.36
C VAL A 99 -13.07 4.55 7.55
N GLU A 100 -12.42 4.80 8.69
CA GLU A 100 -13.05 5.47 9.85
C GLU A 100 -13.64 6.83 9.48
N LYS A 101 -12.86 7.65 8.77
CA LYS A 101 -13.30 8.98 8.33
C LYS A 101 -14.53 8.93 7.42
N PHE A 102 -14.53 8.05 6.42
CA PHE A 102 -15.62 7.97 5.44
C PHE A 102 -16.87 7.30 5.99
N THR A 103 -16.73 6.41 6.96
CA THR A 103 -17.83 5.62 7.49
C THR A 103 -18.35 6.10 8.85
N GLY A 104 -17.52 6.80 9.64
CA GLY A 104 -17.81 7.13 11.05
C GLY A 104 -17.64 5.96 12.01
N ALA A 105 -17.18 4.80 11.54
CA ALA A 105 -16.82 3.66 12.39
C ALA A 105 -15.56 3.98 13.21
N GLN A 106 -15.38 3.30 14.36
CA GLN A 106 -14.18 3.41 15.18
C GLN A 106 -13.65 2.03 15.52
N PHE A 107 -12.37 1.81 15.18
CA PHE A 107 -11.65 0.56 15.40
C PHE A 107 -10.60 0.68 16.50
N THR A 108 -10.26 -0.41 17.15
CA THR A 108 -9.06 -0.50 17.97
C THR A 108 -7.93 -1.09 17.12
N GLN A 109 -7.00 -0.24 16.71
CA GLN A 109 -5.83 -0.67 15.94
C GLN A 109 -4.92 -1.59 16.75
N VAL A 110 -4.57 -2.75 16.21
CA VAL A 110 -3.57 -3.68 16.72
C VAL A 110 -2.43 -3.79 15.70
N PRO A 111 -1.28 -3.13 15.93
CA PRO A 111 -0.18 -3.13 14.99
C PRO A 111 0.67 -4.40 15.12
N TYR A 112 0.94 -5.08 14.00
CA TYR A 112 1.83 -6.22 13.89
C TYR A 112 3.12 -5.87 13.12
N PRO A 113 4.25 -6.55 13.36
CA PRO A 113 5.52 -6.26 12.67
C PRO A 113 5.54 -6.68 11.20
N GLY A 114 4.51 -7.35 10.71
CA GLY A 114 4.39 -7.79 9.32
C GLY A 114 3.16 -8.65 9.08
N GLY A 115 2.77 -8.84 7.82
CA GLY A 115 1.63 -9.66 7.41
C GLY A 115 1.75 -11.12 7.87
N SER A 116 2.97 -11.66 7.98
CA SER A 116 3.23 -13.01 8.50
C SER A 116 2.80 -13.22 9.97
N LYS A 117 2.61 -12.12 10.72
CA LYS A 117 2.09 -12.14 12.10
C LYS A 117 0.63 -11.71 12.16
N ALA A 118 0.21 -10.73 11.34
CA ALA A 118 -1.16 -10.25 11.30
C ALA A 118 -2.15 -11.32 10.76
N ALA A 119 -1.77 -12.06 9.73
CA ALA A 119 -2.62 -13.08 9.13
C ALA A 119 -3.00 -14.23 10.11
N PRO A 120 -2.05 -14.88 10.82
CA PRO A 120 -2.40 -15.85 11.85
C PRO A 120 -3.26 -15.28 12.99
N ALA A 121 -3.00 -14.03 13.40
CA ALA A 121 -3.80 -13.37 14.44
C ALA A 121 -5.27 -13.19 14.01
N LEU A 122 -5.52 -12.81 12.74
CA LEU A 122 -6.87 -12.76 12.19
C LEU A 122 -7.55 -14.14 12.15
N LEU A 123 -6.85 -15.16 11.63
CA LEU A 123 -7.41 -16.51 11.48
C LEU A 123 -7.62 -17.19 12.84
N GLY A 124 -6.80 -16.86 13.84
CA GLY A 124 -6.91 -17.31 15.21
C GLY A 124 -7.95 -16.57 16.06
N GLY A 125 -8.54 -15.48 15.54
CA GLY A 125 -9.54 -14.68 16.25
C GLY A 125 -8.97 -13.75 17.33
N GLU A 126 -7.67 -13.44 17.31
CA GLU A 126 -7.08 -12.42 18.20
C GLU A 126 -7.56 -11.02 17.82
N VAL A 127 -7.83 -10.80 16.52
CA VAL A 127 -8.40 -9.58 15.94
C VAL A 127 -9.62 -9.93 15.08
N ASP A 128 -10.52 -8.96 14.91
CA ASP A 128 -11.80 -9.16 14.21
C ASP A 128 -11.67 -8.92 12.69
N CYS A 129 -10.79 -8.01 12.29
CA CYS A 129 -10.53 -7.69 10.89
C CYS A 129 -9.06 -7.31 10.67
N TYR A 130 -8.64 -7.28 9.40
CA TYR A 130 -7.29 -6.89 9.00
C TYR A 130 -7.35 -5.95 7.81
N PHE A 131 -6.80 -4.75 7.97
CA PHE A 131 -6.54 -3.78 6.91
C PHE A 131 -5.20 -4.13 6.28
N ALA A 132 -5.23 -4.60 5.04
CA ALA A 132 -4.09 -5.22 4.39
C ALA A 132 -4.02 -4.86 2.90
N SER A 133 -3.09 -5.47 2.18
CA SER A 133 -3.09 -5.48 0.71
C SER A 133 -3.67 -6.77 0.14
N THR A 134 -4.12 -6.70 -1.12
CA THR A 134 -4.66 -7.87 -1.84
C THR A 134 -3.67 -9.01 -1.93
N SER A 135 -2.37 -8.74 -2.05
CA SER A 135 -1.32 -9.76 -2.04
C SER A 135 -1.25 -10.54 -0.72
N ASN A 136 -1.61 -9.93 0.41
CA ASN A 136 -1.75 -10.64 1.68
C ASN A 136 -2.99 -11.53 1.68
N PHE A 137 -4.13 -10.99 1.20
CA PHE A 137 -5.40 -11.71 1.14
C PHE A 137 -5.32 -12.95 0.26
N LEU A 138 -4.79 -12.83 -0.95
CA LEU A 138 -4.70 -13.93 -1.93
C LEU A 138 -3.82 -15.11 -1.46
N ARG A 139 -2.93 -14.87 -0.51
CA ARG A 139 -2.11 -15.92 0.12
C ARG A 139 -2.72 -16.49 1.41
N MET A 140 -3.90 -15.99 1.80
CA MET A 140 -4.53 -16.34 3.09
C MET A 140 -5.73 -17.25 2.87
N GLN A 141 -5.59 -18.53 3.16
CA GLN A 141 -6.70 -19.47 3.18
C GLN A 141 -7.57 -19.25 4.42
N GLY A 142 -8.89 -19.37 4.28
CA GLY A 142 -9.82 -19.20 5.38
C GLY A 142 -10.14 -17.72 5.73
N ALA A 143 -9.89 -16.82 4.80
CA ALA A 143 -10.21 -15.40 4.90
C ALA A 143 -11.23 -14.96 3.85
N ARG A 144 -11.99 -13.93 4.15
CA ARG A 144 -12.97 -13.27 3.28
C ARG A 144 -12.60 -11.80 3.13
N GLY A 145 -12.50 -11.31 1.88
CA GLY A 145 -12.42 -9.90 1.56
C GLY A 145 -13.81 -9.25 1.67
N LEU A 146 -13.90 -8.14 2.39
CA LEU A 146 -15.16 -7.42 2.56
C LEU A 146 -15.27 -6.21 1.62
N ALA A 147 -14.17 -5.53 1.36
CA ALA A 147 -14.11 -4.39 0.44
C ALA A 147 -12.69 -4.14 -0.02
N ILE A 148 -12.52 -3.79 -1.29
CA ILE A 148 -11.22 -3.44 -1.89
C ILE A 148 -11.23 -1.95 -2.26
N ALA A 149 -10.12 -1.27 -2.04
CA ALA A 149 -9.98 0.17 -2.24
C ALA A 149 -9.59 0.53 -3.69
N THR A 150 -10.35 0.05 -4.65
CA THR A 150 -10.20 0.36 -6.08
C THR A 150 -11.45 1.03 -6.64
N LYS A 151 -11.28 1.72 -7.77
CA LYS A 151 -12.41 2.28 -8.52
C LYS A 151 -13.26 1.19 -9.14
N ASP A 152 -12.62 0.28 -9.85
CA ASP A 152 -13.25 -0.83 -10.57
C ASP A 152 -12.89 -2.17 -9.92
N ARG A 153 -13.65 -3.23 -10.21
CA ARG A 153 -13.37 -4.57 -9.71
C ARG A 153 -11.95 -5.01 -10.04
N TYR A 154 -11.28 -5.55 -9.04
CA TYR A 154 -9.90 -6.00 -9.16
C TYR A 154 -9.84 -7.42 -9.74
N GLU A 155 -9.11 -7.60 -10.83
CA GLU A 155 -9.12 -8.85 -11.61
C GLU A 155 -8.67 -10.10 -10.81
N LEU A 156 -7.82 -9.92 -9.78
CA LEU A 156 -7.35 -11.05 -8.96
C LEU A 156 -8.32 -11.41 -7.80
N CYS A 157 -9.30 -10.55 -7.52
CA CYS A 157 -10.38 -10.83 -6.56
C CYS A 157 -11.70 -10.20 -7.04
N PRO A 158 -12.26 -10.69 -8.17
CA PRO A 158 -13.42 -10.07 -8.82
C PRO A 158 -14.69 -10.14 -7.98
N ASP A 159 -14.77 -11.07 -7.03
CA ASP A 159 -15.94 -11.24 -6.16
C ASP A 159 -15.99 -10.25 -4.99
N VAL A 160 -14.87 -9.58 -4.68
CA VAL A 160 -14.81 -8.60 -3.61
C VAL A 160 -15.35 -7.25 -4.10
N PRO A 161 -16.38 -6.67 -3.44
CA PRO A 161 -16.90 -5.36 -3.85
C PRO A 161 -15.86 -4.26 -3.65
N THR A 162 -15.90 -3.24 -4.52
CA THR A 162 -15.04 -2.06 -4.36
C THR A 162 -15.64 -1.10 -3.34
N MET A 163 -14.78 -0.28 -2.72
CA MET A 163 -15.25 0.83 -1.87
C MET A 163 -16.16 1.77 -2.64
N ASN A 164 -15.91 1.96 -3.95
CA ASN A 164 -16.73 2.80 -4.83
C ASN A 164 -18.14 2.22 -5.03
N GLU A 165 -18.29 0.90 -5.26
CA GLU A 165 -19.58 0.21 -5.35
C GLU A 165 -20.37 0.29 -4.02
N LEU A 166 -19.68 0.35 -2.90
CA LEU A 166 -20.25 0.53 -1.56
C LEU A 166 -20.60 1.99 -1.22
N GLY A 167 -20.40 2.92 -2.17
CA GLY A 167 -20.72 4.34 -2.02
C GLY A 167 -19.60 5.21 -1.42
N TYR A 168 -18.42 4.65 -1.20
CA TYR A 168 -17.26 5.36 -0.64
C TYR A 168 -16.22 5.62 -1.71
N LYS A 169 -15.99 6.89 -2.07
CA LYS A 169 -14.95 7.30 -3.03
C LYS A 169 -13.56 7.21 -2.38
N LEU A 170 -13.13 5.99 -2.09
CA LEU A 170 -11.87 5.70 -1.42
C LEU A 170 -11.03 4.76 -2.29
N GLU A 171 -9.95 5.28 -2.81
CA GLU A 171 -8.93 4.53 -3.53
C GLU A 171 -7.63 4.55 -2.74
N SER A 172 -7.07 3.38 -2.46
CA SER A 172 -5.83 3.20 -1.72
C SER A 172 -5.10 1.94 -2.19
N ALA A 173 -3.82 2.08 -2.44
CA ALA A 173 -2.99 0.98 -2.93
C ALA A 173 -1.52 1.17 -2.55
N LYS A 174 -0.78 0.07 -2.63
CA LYS A 174 0.66 0.06 -2.59
C LYS A 174 1.20 -0.04 -4.01
N TYR A 175 2.17 0.81 -4.34
CA TYR A 175 2.90 0.74 -5.60
C TYR A 175 4.35 0.39 -5.28
N ARG A 176 4.86 -0.64 -5.91
CA ARG A 176 6.28 -0.99 -5.76
C ARG A 176 7.00 -0.77 -7.07
N GLY A 177 8.13 -0.12 -6.97
CA GLY A 177 8.93 0.23 -8.13
C GLY A 177 10.41 0.30 -7.80
N LEU A 178 11.14 0.86 -8.73
CA LEU A 178 12.56 1.09 -8.60
C LEU A 178 12.86 2.58 -8.69
N ALA A 179 13.89 3.00 -7.97
CA ALA A 179 14.45 4.35 -8.04
C ALA A 179 15.99 4.27 -8.07
N THR A 180 16.59 5.35 -8.53
CA THR A 180 18.04 5.54 -8.58
C THR A 180 18.46 6.67 -7.66
N PRO A 181 19.76 6.82 -7.32
CA PRO A 181 20.27 7.98 -6.61
C PRO A 181 19.97 9.28 -7.38
N PRO A 182 19.99 10.44 -6.70
CA PRO A 182 19.93 11.74 -7.37
C PRO A 182 21.10 11.92 -8.35
N ASN A 183 20.89 12.68 -9.43
CA ASN A 183 21.88 12.92 -10.47
C ASN A 183 22.40 11.67 -11.20
N PHE A 184 21.57 10.64 -11.28
CA PHE A 184 21.89 9.41 -12.00
C PHE A 184 22.13 9.71 -13.50
N PRO A 185 23.14 9.06 -14.18
CA PRO A 185 23.45 9.34 -15.56
C PRO A 185 22.25 9.09 -16.49
N ALA A 186 21.91 10.06 -17.32
CA ALA A 186 20.72 9.98 -18.20
C ALA A 186 20.78 8.79 -19.17
N GLU A 187 21.96 8.47 -19.68
CA GLU A 187 22.16 7.32 -20.58
C GLU A 187 21.89 6.00 -19.84
N ALA A 188 22.39 5.84 -18.62
CA ALA A 188 22.13 4.66 -17.78
C ALA A 188 20.65 4.56 -17.41
N GLN A 189 20.00 5.69 -17.09
CA GLN A 189 18.55 5.76 -16.83
C GLN A 189 17.77 5.25 -18.04
N ALA A 190 18.03 5.79 -19.23
CA ALA A 190 17.33 5.39 -20.45
C ALA A 190 17.56 3.90 -20.81
N TYR A 191 18.78 3.41 -20.63
CA TYR A 191 19.10 2.01 -20.84
C TYR A 191 18.31 1.08 -19.90
N LEU A 192 18.29 1.41 -18.60
CA LEU A 192 17.57 0.63 -17.58
C LEU A 192 16.05 0.68 -17.79
N GLU A 193 15.48 1.83 -18.12
CA GLU A 193 14.05 1.96 -18.44
C GLU A 193 13.68 1.09 -19.64
N ALA A 194 14.47 1.11 -20.72
CA ALA A 194 14.23 0.27 -21.88
C ALA A 194 14.35 -1.24 -21.58
N ALA A 195 15.32 -1.63 -20.74
CA ALA A 195 15.50 -3.01 -20.32
C ALA A 195 14.34 -3.48 -19.44
N LEU A 196 13.94 -2.68 -18.45
CA LEU A 196 12.83 -2.97 -17.54
C LEU A 196 11.48 -3.03 -18.25
N ALA A 197 11.26 -2.18 -19.25
CA ALA A 197 10.06 -2.25 -20.09
C ALA A 197 9.96 -3.63 -20.78
N LYS A 198 11.07 -4.15 -21.31
CA LYS A 198 11.09 -5.49 -21.93
C LYS A 198 10.84 -6.60 -20.91
N VAL A 199 11.47 -6.54 -19.73
CA VAL A 199 11.25 -7.50 -18.66
C VAL A 199 9.78 -7.48 -18.21
N CYS A 200 9.19 -6.30 -18.02
CA CYS A 200 7.80 -6.20 -17.58
C CYS A 200 6.78 -6.65 -18.65
N ALA A 201 7.16 -6.65 -19.92
CA ALA A 201 6.35 -7.19 -21.01
C ALA A 201 6.52 -8.72 -21.18
N ASP A 202 7.51 -9.33 -20.54
CA ASP A 202 7.78 -10.75 -20.62
C ASP A 202 6.66 -11.58 -19.96
N PRO A 203 6.07 -12.57 -20.65
CA PRO A 203 5.00 -13.40 -20.09
C PRO A 203 5.39 -14.18 -18.84
N GLU A 204 6.65 -14.63 -18.72
CA GLU A 204 7.12 -15.37 -17.55
C GLU A 204 7.20 -14.44 -16.33
N TYR A 205 7.72 -13.21 -16.50
CA TYR A 205 7.67 -12.18 -15.45
C TYR A 205 6.25 -11.88 -15.00
N GLN A 206 5.33 -11.64 -15.95
CA GLN A 206 3.93 -11.35 -15.64
C GLN A 206 3.25 -12.51 -14.90
N ALA A 207 3.48 -13.75 -15.33
CA ALA A 207 2.97 -14.93 -14.64
C ALA A 207 3.53 -15.07 -13.22
N GLY A 208 4.82 -14.82 -13.04
CA GLY A 208 5.47 -14.82 -11.73
C GLY A 208 4.89 -13.77 -10.78
N VAL A 209 4.67 -12.54 -11.25
CA VAL A 209 4.07 -11.45 -10.47
C VAL A 209 2.63 -11.82 -10.07
N ARG A 210 1.81 -12.35 -11.00
CA ARG A 210 0.43 -12.80 -10.70
C ARG A 210 0.43 -13.98 -9.73
N GLY A 211 1.35 -14.93 -9.89
CA GLY A 211 1.54 -16.04 -8.94
C GLY A 211 1.89 -15.60 -7.53
N ALA A 212 2.51 -14.44 -7.37
CA ALA A 212 2.75 -13.81 -6.08
C ALA A 212 1.54 -13.02 -5.52
N GLY A 213 0.39 -13.05 -6.19
CA GLY A 213 -0.82 -12.32 -5.79
C GLY A 213 -0.73 -10.80 -6.06
N LEU A 214 0.09 -10.41 -7.02
CA LEU A 214 0.31 -9.01 -7.41
C LEU A 214 -0.15 -8.78 -8.85
N LEU A 215 -0.54 -7.54 -9.17
CA LEU A 215 -0.84 -7.15 -10.53
C LEU A 215 0.39 -6.50 -11.17
N PRO A 216 0.88 -7.03 -12.33
CA PRO A 216 1.89 -6.34 -13.11
C PRO A 216 1.39 -4.95 -13.52
N TYR A 217 2.15 -3.92 -13.21
CA TYR A 217 1.75 -2.54 -13.43
C TYR A 217 2.96 -1.70 -13.83
N TYR A 218 3.44 -1.93 -15.05
CA TYR A 218 4.57 -1.15 -15.53
C TYR A 218 4.18 0.32 -15.81
N ARG A 219 4.95 1.23 -15.26
CA ARG A 219 4.97 2.66 -15.61
C ARG A 219 6.44 3.09 -15.68
N ASP A 220 6.79 3.86 -16.69
CA ASP A 220 8.14 4.43 -16.79
C ASP A 220 8.45 5.41 -15.65
N GLY A 221 9.68 5.89 -15.60
CA GLY A 221 10.14 6.78 -14.52
C GLY A 221 9.31 8.06 -14.41
N LYS A 222 8.90 8.65 -15.55
CA LYS A 222 8.07 9.85 -15.57
C LYS A 222 6.69 9.59 -14.98
N ALA A 223 5.99 8.58 -15.50
CA ALA A 223 4.65 8.23 -15.03
C ALA A 223 4.67 7.76 -13.57
N PHE A 224 5.73 7.08 -13.14
CA PHE A 224 5.89 6.72 -11.73
C PHE A 224 6.14 7.94 -10.84
N GLY A 225 6.91 8.91 -11.30
CA GLY A 225 7.08 10.20 -10.62
C GLY A 225 5.76 10.94 -10.41
N GLU A 226 4.87 10.94 -11.42
CA GLU A 226 3.52 11.51 -11.31
C GLU A 226 2.67 10.79 -10.24
N ILE A 227 2.76 9.45 -10.18
CA ILE A 227 2.09 8.66 -9.12
C ILE A 227 2.65 9.02 -7.74
N ILE A 228 3.96 9.15 -7.59
CA ILE A 228 4.60 9.54 -6.32
C ILE A 228 4.07 10.90 -5.83
N GLU A 229 4.00 11.90 -6.71
CA GLU A 229 3.47 13.22 -6.34
C GLU A 229 1.99 13.18 -5.97
N GLN A 230 1.16 12.43 -6.70
CA GLN A 230 -0.26 12.25 -6.37
C GLN A 230 -0.43 11.58 -4.99
N GLU A 231 0.30 10.52 -4.71
CA GLU A 231 0.24 9.83 -3.42
C GLU A 231 0.78 10.70 -2.27
N LYS A 232 1.78 11.52 -2.55
CA LYS A 232 2.32 12.51 -1.60
C LYS A 232 1.26 13.55 -1.20
N GLU A 233 0.52 14.10 -2.17
CA GLU A 233 -0.56 15.05 -1.88
C GLU A 233 -1.73 14.39 -1.14
N LYS A 234 -2.14 13.18 -1.52
CA LYS A 234 -3.16 12.39 -0.79
C LYS A 234 -2.72 12.15 0.67
N ALA A 235 -1.48 11.69 0.86
CA ALA A 235 -0.93 11.45 2.20
C ALA A 235 -0.93 12.73 3.03
N ARG A 236 -0.42 13.84 2.48
CA ARG A 236 -0.39 15.14 3.18
C ARG A 236 -1.79 15.59 3.62
N LYS A 237 -2.77 15.48 2.71
CA LYS A 237 -4.16 15.83 3.02
C LYS A 237 -4.70 14.97 4.16
N THR A 238 -4.56 13.65 4.08
CA THR A 238 -5.03 12.73 5.12
C THR A 238 -4.36 13.02 6.47
N LEU A 239 -3.03 13.20 6.49
CA LEU A 239 -2.29 13.45 7.73
C LEU A 239 -2.66 14.80 8.37
N LYS A 240 -2.89 15.86 7.57
CA LYS A 240 -3.39 17.15 8.06
C LYS A 240 -4.79 17.04 8.67
N GLU A 241 -5.71 16.39 7.98
CA GLU A 241 -7.08 16.17 8.45
C GLU A 241 -7.15 15.35 9.74
N GLN A 242 -6.16 14.49 9.97
CA GLN A 242 -6.00 13.72 11.20
C GLN A 242 -5.18 14.44 12.29
N GLY A 243 -4.71 15.66 12.02
CA GLY A 243 -3.90 16.43 12.97
C GLY A 243 -2.51 15.85 13.24
N LEU A 244 -2.01 14.99 12.37
CA LEU A 244 -0.70 14.33 12.52
C LEU A 244 0.45 15.18 11.97
N ILE A 245 0.16 16.14 11.11
CA ILE A 245 1.10 17.15 10.61
C ILE A 245 0.38 18.51 10.53
N GLN A 246 1.17 19.60 10.43
CA GLN A 246 0.67 20.98 10.27
C GLN A 246 0.33 21.33 8.81
#